data_e7b711e99385290512c5f28adc1ed23c
#
_entry.id   e7b711e99385290512c5f28adc1ed23c
#
_cell.length_a   1.000
_cell.length_b   1.000
_cell.length_c   1.000
_cell.angle_alpha   90.00
_cell.angle_beta   90.00
_cell.angle_gamma   90.00
#
_symmetry.space_group_name_H-M   'P 1'
#
loop_
_entity.id
_entity.type
_entity.pdbx_description
1 polymer ?
#
loop_
_entity_poly.entity_id
_entity_poly.type
_entity_poly.pdbx_seq_one_letter_code
_entity_poly.pdbx_strand_id
1 'polypeptide(L)'
;MRNNQPVTQKEYKFPPHFRLISSTDRRGVIQHCNDEFVEASGFERDELIGKNHNLIRHPDMPPSVFKEMWATLESGQCWLGLVKNRRKDGDHYWVSAFVTPVYDKSTIVGYESVRVPALAEEVQRATDMYERIRGGKSATSVSHQIAHRLGHVWPSLLIGLVGVAAVWFTSNTIAAAISLIALLVLISAQAAKTRSEWTEFLTLSPESYSNDIVAQTYFEDPPHIAQAKLVLGCELARTRTALTRIKDASAGLETVSRTTHTQAENTSAAVVQQNQATQQIASAVTQMSQAIQEVAERVESNAKSARTAAMNVDTGNKKAEEAMQAIVSLRGAVESISETVTELAQSTSDIGEAANIISAIAEQTNLLALNAAIEAARAGEQGRGFAVVADEVRTLASRTRDSTDRIHNIITELAERSDRAVRVSTDGLASAERGSLIVEETRGALFEINNAVSGIADATVEMSSAVEEQSTVAEHINQQLVDVADGAEETQRSSEASLAASDDLRETVNRVHELILRFSTGKRVGEQQ
;
A
#
# COMPACT_ATOMS: atom_id res chain seq x y z
N MET A 1 19.61 -25.17 -12.97
CA MET A 1 19.43 -23.93 -12.18
C MET A 1 19.75 -22.73 -13.03
N ARG A 2 19.01 -21.62 -12.82
CA ARG A 2 19.33 -20.36 -13.51
C ARG A 2 20.67 -19.83 -12.99
N ASN A 3 21.62 -19.56 -13.87
CA ASN A 3 22.90 -18.95 -13.55
C ASN A 3 22.78 -17.45 -13.82
N ASN A 4 22.49 -16.67 -12.79
CA ASN A 4 22.32 -15.22 -12.90
C ASN A 4 23.69 -14.53 -12.99
N GLN A 5 23.95 -13.85 -14.07
CA GLN A 5 25.16 -13.06 -14.30
C GLN A 5 24.78 -11.60 -14.62
N PRO A 6 25.69 -10.63 -14.46
CA PRO A 6 27.00 -10.72 -13.83
C PRO A 6 26.96 -10.84 -12.31
N VAL A 7 28.08 -11.21 -11.68
CA VAL A 7 28.32 -11.14 -10.23
C VAL A 7 29.65 -10.43 -9.96
N THR A 8 29.65 -9.46 -9.05
CA THR A 8 30.83 -8.62 -8.74
C THR A 8 31.50 -9.02 -7.44
N GLN A 9 30.87 -9.89 -6.63
CA GLN A 9 31.28 -10.24 -5.25
C GLN A 9 31.31 -9.06 -4.27
N LYS A 10 30.77 -7.88 -4.66
CA LYS A 10 30.66 -6.72 -3.80
C LYS A 10 29.33 -6.77 -3.04
N GLU A 11 29.39 -6.57 -1.73
CA GLU A 11 28.21 -6.54 -0.88
C GLU A 11 27.57 -5.16 -0.87
N TYR A 12 26.25 -5.13 -1.13
CA TYR A 12 25.40 -3.98 -0.90
C TYR A 12 24.74 -4.11 0.48
N LYS A 13 25.01 -3.18 1.37
CA LYS A 13 24.39 -3.11 2.70
C LYS A 13 23.25 -2.12 2.67
N PHE A 14 22.03 -2.61 2.81
CA PHE A 14 20.84 -1.77 2.90
C PHE A 14 20.54 -1.37 4.35
N PRO A 15 19.74 -0.29 4.57
CA PRO A 15 19.46 0.23 5.91
C PRO A 15 18.83 -0.80 6.85
N PRO A 16 19.18 -0.85 8.16
CA PRO A 16 18.67 -1.84 9.10
C PRO A 16 17.16 -1.81 9.33
N HIS A 17 16.51 -0.65 9.07
CA HIS A 17 15.08 -0.49 9.21
C HIS A 17 14.29 -1.01 8.00
N PHE A 18 14.94 -1.28 6.87
CA PHE A 18 14.27 -1.82 5.69
C PHE A 18 13.66 -3.19 5.99
N ARG A 19 12.47 -3.38 5.46
CA ARG A 19 11.76 -4.65 5.44
C ARG A 19 11.45 -4.97 3.99
N LEU A 20 12.22 -5.90 3.41
CA LEU A 20 12.04 -6.27 2.01
C LEU A 20 10.88 -7.25 1.92
N ILE A 21 9.74 -6.78 1.45
CA ILE A 21 8.51 -7.58 1.35
C ILE A 21 8.29 -7.97 -0.10
N SER A 22 7.99 -9.24 -0.32
CA SER A 22 7.49 -9.70 -1.61
C SER A 22 6.50 -10.84 -1.43
N SER A 23 5.50 -10.90 -2.32
CA SER A 23 4.61 -12.05 -2.43
C SER A 23 4.70 -12.68 -3.82
N THR A 24 4.47 -13.99 -3.87
CA THR A 24 4.54 -14.77 -5.12
C THR A 24 3.32 -15.68 -5.24
N ASP A 25 3.05 -16.14 -6.44
CA ASP A 25 2.16 -17.27 -6.66
C ASP A 25 2.84 -18.59 -6.23
N ARG A 26 2.11 -19.71 -6.35
CA ARG A 26 2.62 -21.06 -6.04
C ARG A 26 3.86 -21.48 -6.85
N ARG A 27 4.10 -20.86 -8.01
CA ARG A 27 5.23 -21.13 -8.89
C ARG A 27 6.42 -20.23 -8.61
N GLY A 28 6.30 -19.35 -7.60
CA GLY A 28 7.32 -18.38 -7.22
C GLY A 28 7.40 -17.17 -8.16
N VAL A 29 6.32 -16.85 -8.89
CA VAL A 29 6.22 -15.63 -9.70
C VAL A 29 5.82 -14.47 -8.80
N ILE A 30 6.61 -13.39 -8.80
CA ILE A 30 6.39 -12.20 -7.97
C ILE A 30 5.09 -11.52 -8.38
N GLN A 31 4.17 -11.38 -7.44
CA GLN A 31 2.88 -10.69 -7.59
C GLN A 31 2.92 -9.29 -6.99
N HIS A 32 3.67 -9.11 -5.91
CA HIS A 32 3.82 -7.84 -5.22
C HIS A 32 5.21 -7.72 -4.61
N CYS A 33 5.73 -6.49 -4.54
CA CYS A 33 6.90 -6.13 -3.76
C CYS A 33 6.81 -4.67 -3.30
N ASN A 34 7.39 -4.38 -2.12
CA ASN A 34 7.45 -3.02 -1.59
C ASN A 34 8.64 -2.24 -2.19
N ASP A 35 8.68 -0.94 -1.90
CA ASP A 35 9.70 -0.04 -2.46
C ASP A 35 11.11 -0.38 -1.98
N GLU A 36 11.24 -0.79 -0.71
CA GLU A 36 12.52 -1.20 -0.15
C GLU A 36 13.09 -2.46 -0.83
N PHE A 37 12.20 -3.37 -1.27
CA PHE A 37 12.64 -4.54 -2.04
C PHE A 37 13.12 -4.14 -3.44
N VAL A 38 12.45 -3.20 -4.10
CA VAL A 38 12.85 -2.63 -5.39
C VAL A 38 14.24 -2.01 -5.24
N GLU A 39 14.41 -1.12 -4.26
CA GLU A 39 15.68 -0.44 -4.00
C GLU A 39 16.82 -1.42 -3.68
N ALA A 40 16.59 -2.35 -2.75
CA ALA A 40 17.61 -3.31 -2.36
C ALA A 40 18.01 -4.24 -3.51
N SER A 41 17.08 -4.63 -4.35
CA SER A 41 17.34 -5.50 -5.51
C SER A 41 18.03 -4.77 -6.67
N GLY A 42 17.82 -3.45 -6.78
CA GLY A 42 18.31 -2.62 -7.88
C GLY A 42 17.58 -2.85 -9.22
N PHE A 43 16.47 -3.58 -9.19
CA PHE A 43 15.57 -3.74 -10.33
C PHE A 43 14.43 -2.73 -10.25
N GLU A 44 13.89 -2.35 -11.40
CA GLU A 44 12.63 -1.60 -11.45
C GLU A 44 11.45 -2.52 -11.10
N ARG A 45 10.37 -1.94 -10.57
CA ARG A 45 9.18 -2.71 -10.17
C ARG A 45 8.61 -3.56 -11.31
N ASP A 46 8.54 -3.01 -12.52
CA ASP A 46 8.03 -3.69 -13.70
C ASP A 46 8.93 -4.84 -14.18
N GLU A 47 10.22 -4.80 -13.83
CA GLU A 47 11.15 -5.89 -14.09
C GLU A 47 11.01 -7.06 -13.10
N LEU A 48 10.40 -6.81 -11.94
CA LEU A 48 10.19 -7.79 -10.87
C LEU A 48 8.82 -8.45 -10.96
N ILE A 49 7.75 -7.66 -11.10
CA ILE A 49 6.38 -8.18 -11.15
C ILE A 49 6.19 -9.09 -12.37
N GLY A 50 5.54 -10.23 -12.14
CA GLY A 50 5.32 -11.25 -13.17
C GLY A 50 6.57 -12.09 -13.51
N LYS A 51 7.72 -11.86 -12.85
CA LYS A 51 8.93 -12.67 -13.02
C LYS A 51 9.10 -13.65 -11.87
N ASN A 52 9.75 -14.77 -12.17
CA ASN A 52 10.06 -15.74 -11.12
C ASN A 52 11.11 -15.16 -10.16
N HIS A 53 10.89 -15.33 -8.86
CA HIS A 53 11.72 -14.81 -7.78
C HIS A 53 13.20 -15.26 -7.88
N ASN A 54 13.48 -16.33 -8.60
CA ASN A 54 14.84 -16.79 -8.87
C ASN A 54 15.70 -15.79 -9.67
N LEU A 55 15.11 -14.70 -10.19
CA LEU A 55 15.80 -13.60 -10.85
C LEU A 55 16.88 -12.97 -9.97
N ILE A 56 16.56 -12.80 -8.68
CA ILE A 56 17.47 -12.20 -7.70
C ILE A 56 18.35 -13.23 -6.98
N ARG A 57 18.31 -14.48 -7.34
CA ARG A 57 19.10 -15.52 -6.70
C ARG A 57 20.58 -15.36 -7.03
N HIS A 58 21.45 -15.35 -6.00
CA HIS A 58 22.89 -15.38 -6.20
C HIS A 58 23.36 -16.81 -6.54
N PRO A 59 24.31 -16.99 -7.50
CA PRO A 59 24.82 -18.32 -7.88
C PRO A 59 25.51 -19.08 -6.73
N ASP A 60 26.08 -18.37 -5.76
CA ASP A 60 26.74 -18.96 -4.58
C ASP A 60 25.78 -19.68 -3.64
N MET A 61 24.48 -19.47 -3.74
CA MET A 61 23.52 -20.16 -2.89
C MET A 61 23.39 -21.63 -3.26
N PRO A 62 23.60 -22.56 -2.31
CA PRO A 62 23.50 -23.99 -2.57
C PRO A 62 22.08 -24.36 -3.04
N PRO A 63 21.94 -25.22 -4.06
CA PRO A 63 20.65 -25.72 -4.52
C PRO A 63 19.84 -26.41 -3.44
N SER A 64 20.50 -27.11 -2.53
CA SER A 64 19.87 -27.86 -1.42
C SER A 64 19.11 -26.95 -0.46
N VAL A 65 19.57 -25.73 -0.19
CA VAL A 65 18.90 -24.77 0.67
C VAL A 65 17.53 -24.38 0.10
N PHE A 66 17.46 -24.11 -1.21
CA PHE A 66 16.18 -23.79 -1.84
C PHE A 66 15.28 -25.03 -2.00
N LYS A 67 15.85 -26.21 -2.19
CA LYS A 67 15.07 -27.46 -2.22
C LYS A 67 14.39 -27.69 -0.87
N GLU A 68 15.12 -27.49 0.19
CA GLU A 68 14.61 -27.62 1.56
C GLU A 68 13.55 -26.54 1.85
N MET A 69 13.82 -25.28 1.50
CA MET A 69 12.87 -24.19 1.62
C MET A 69 11.53 -24.52 0.93
N TRP A 70 11.57 -24.96 -0.31
CA TRP A 70 10.36 -25.31 -1.05
C TRP A 70 9.62 -26.49 -0.45
N ALA A 71 10.33 -27.54 -0.03
CA ALA A 71 9.71 -28.69 0.64
C ALA A 71 8.99 -28.28 1.93
N THR A 72 9.59 -27.39 2.73
CA THR A 72 9.00 -26.85 3.95
C THR A 72 7.74 -26.03 3.65
N LEU A 73 7.81 -25.12 2.66
CA LEU A 73 6.69 -24.26 2.30
C LEU A 73 5.53 -25.06 1.68
N GLU A 74 5.80 -26.07 0.88
CA GLU A 74 4.81 -26.96 0.28
C GLU A 74 4.12 -27.84 1.33
N SER A 75 4.80 -28.16 2.44
CA SER A 75 4.18 -28.84 3.60
C SER A 75 3.28 -27.92 4.43
N GLY A 76 3.20 -26.63 4.09
CA GLY A 76 2.38 -25.66 4.84
C GLY A 76 3.11 -24.99 6.00
N GLN A 77 4.39 -25.29 6.19
CA GLN A 77 5.20 -24.68 7.26
C GLN A 77 5.89 -23.40 6.79
N CYS A 78 6.17 -22.50 7.73
CA CYS A 78 7.01 -21.34 7.46
C CYS A 78 8.50 -21.76 7.38
N TRP A 79 9.30 -20.96 6.69
CA TRP A 79 10.72 -21.16 6.54
C TRP A 79 11.49 -19.91 6.99
N LEU A 80 12.59 -20.11 7.72
CA LEU A 80 13.51 -19.04 8.10
C LEU A 80 14.91 -19.43 7.67
N GLY A 81 15.64 -18.53 7.00
CA GLY A 81 17.02 -18.83 6.60
C GLY A 81 17.77 -17.63 6.03
N LEU A 82 19.09 -17.76 5.99
CA LEU A 82 19.99 -16.76 5.42
C LEU A 82 20.10 -16.95 3.91
N VAL A 83 19.86 -15.87 3.16
CA VAL A 83 19.86 -15.90 1.70
C VAL A 83 20.78 -14.81 1.16
N LYS A 84 21.69 -15.20 0.26
CA LYS A 84 22.49 -14.30 -0.55
C LYS A 84 21.73 -14.01 -1.84
N ASN A 85 21.35 -12.76 -2.07
CA ASN A 85 20.65 -12.32 -3.27
C ASN A 85 21.60 -11.52 -4.16
N ARG A 86 21.33 -11.53 -5.47
CA ARG A 86 22.04 -10.77 -6.49
C ARG A 86 21.22 -9.54 -6.87
N ARG A 87 21.85 -8.39 -6.93
CA ARG A 87 21.32 -7.15 -7.47
C ARG A 87 21.39 -7.13 -9.00
N LYS A 88 20.67 -6.20 -9.62
CA LYS A 88 20.69 -5.99 -11.08
C LYS A 88 22.10 -5.70 -11.61
N ASP A 89 22.88 -4.90 -10.90
CA ASP A 89 24.26 -4.53 -11.22
C ASP A 89 25.29 -5.65 -11.02
N GLY A 90 24.89 -6.75 -10.40
CA GLY A 90 25.76 -7.88 -10.09
C GLY A 90 26.30 -7.89 -8.65
N ASP A 91 26.13 -6.84 -7.90
CA ASP A 91 26.39 -6.80 -6.47
C ASP A 91 25.49 -7.78 -5.72
N HIS A 92 25.77 -8.05 -4.47
CA HIS A 92 24.94 -8.95 -3.68
C HIS A 92 24.56 -8.34 -2.32
N TYR A 93 23.49 -8.86 -1.73
CA TYR A 93 23.08 -8.51 -0.38
C TYR A 93 22.60 -9.75 0.37
N TRP A 94 22.87 -9.74 1.67
CA TRP A 94 22.46 -10.82 2.55
C TRP A 94 21.21 -10.46 3.33
N VAL A 95 20.31 -11.41 3.44
CA VAL A 95 19.06 -11.28 4.19
C VAL A 95 18.82 -12.48 5.09
N SER A 96 18.25 -12.24 6.26
CA SER A 96 17.50 -13.23 7.00
C SER A 96 16.06 -13.19 6.48
N ALA A 97 15.67 -14.24 5.77
CA ALA A 97 14.39 -14.32 5.09
C ALA A 97 13.43 -15.20 5.88
N PHE A 98 12.29 -14.64 6.29
CA PHE A 98 11.16 -15.36 6.81
C PHE A 98 10.10 -15.48 5.71
N VAL A 99 9.75 -16.70 5.36
CA VAL A 99 8.82 -17.01 4.27
C VAL A 99 7.65 -17.82 4.82
N THR A 100 6.45 -17.43 4.45
CA THR A 100 5.21 -18.09 4.89
C THR A 100 4.34 -18.45 3.70
N PRO A 101 3.64 -19.58 3.72
CA PRO A 101 2.59 -19.86 2.76
C PRO A 101 1.39 -18.93 2.99
N VAL A 102 0.77 -18.50 1.90
CA VAL A 102 -0.46 -17.71 1.87
C VAL A 102 -1.61 -18.63 1.49
N TYR A 103 -2.67 -18.58 2.29
CA TYR A 103 -3.83 -19.45 2.11
C TYR A 103 -5.05 -18.68 1.60
N ASP A 104 -5.77 -19.29 0.69
CA ASP A 104 -7.17 -18.96 0.40
C ASP A 104 -8.03 -20.17 0.82
N LYS A 105 -8.90 -19.97 1.83
CA LYS A 105 -9.77 -20.97 2.50
C LYS A 105 -8.99 -22.18 3.03
N SER A 106 -8.07 -22.75 2.73
CA SER A 106 -7.27 -23.89 3.16
C SER A 106 -6.31 -24.35 2.06
N THR A 107 -6.28 -23.66 0.94
CA THR A 107 -5.39 -23.97 -0.16
C THR A 107 -4.27 -22.95 -0.22
N ILE A 108 -3.04 -23.42 -0.32
CA ILE A 108 -1.89 -22.52 -0.53
C ILE A 108 -2.03 -21.91 -1.92
N VAL A 109 -2.15 -20.59 -1.98
CA VAL A 109 -2.26 -19.82 -3.24
C VAL A 109 -0.95 -19.15 -3.63
N GLY A 110 -0.02 -19.02 -2.70
CA GLY A 110 1.27 -18.40 -2.93
C GLY A 110 2.13 -18.36 -1.68
N TYR A 111 3.16 -17.56 -1.73
CA TYR A 111 4.10 -17.39 -0.62
C TYR A 111 4.41 -15.93 -0.40
N GLU A 112 4.57 -15.55 0.85
CA GLU A 112 4.99 -14.22 1.22
C GLU A 112 6.30 -14.27 1.98
N SER A 113 7.15 -13.29 1.75
CA SER A 113 8.44 -13.22 2.40
C SER A 113 8.71 -11.82 2.92
N VAL A 114 9.09 -11.76 4.20
CA VAL A 114 9.64 -10.56 4.83
C VAL A 114 11.11 -10.82 5.16
N ARG A 115 11.97 -9.94 4.67
CA ARG A 115 13.43 -10.07 4.80
C ARG A 115 13.98 -8.88 5.55
N VAL A 116 14.95 -9.17 6.39
CA VAL A 116 15.70 -8.16 7.14
C VAL A 116 17.20 -8.35 6.86
N PRO A 117 18.06 -7.34 7.09
CA PRO A 117 19.50 -7.51 6.97
C PRO A 117 19.98 -8.65 7.86
N ALA A 118 20.86 -9.49 7.36
CA ALA A 118 21.57 -10.49 8.15
C ALA A 118 22.67 -9.81 8.98
N LEU A 119 22.97 -10.37 10.15
CA LEU A 119 24.11 -9.91 10.96
C LEU A 119 25.44 -10.38 10.34
N ALA A 120 26.51 -9.61 10.51
CA ALA A 120 27.81 -9.92 9.91
C ALA A 120 28.31 -11.31 10.33
N GLU A 121 28.14 -11.69 11.58
CA GLU A 121 28.50 -13.01 12.09
C GLU A 121 27.67 -14.13 11.47
N GLU A 122 26.38 -13.92 11.28
CA GLU A 122 25.49 -14.86 10.60
C GLU A 122 25.93 -15.07 9.14
N VAL A 123 26.27 -13.95 8.46
CA VAL A 123 26.76 -13.97 7.08
C VAL A 123 28.05 -14.78 6.96
N GLN A 124 28.99 -14.58 7.89
CA GLN A 124 30.27 -15.33 7.90
C GLN A 124 30.01 -16.83 8.07
N ARG A 125 29.25 -17.24 9.08
CA ARG A 125 28.90 -18.65 9.33
C ARG A 125 28.17 -19.27 8.13
N ALA A 126 27.19 -18.55 7.55
CA ALA A 126 26.46 -19.03 6.39
C ALA A 126 27.38 -19.18 5.17
N THR A 127 28.31 -18.25 4.95
CA THR A 127 29.25 -18.30 3.83
C THR A 127 30.12 -19.56 3.93
N ASP A 128 30.75 -19.78 5.07
CA ASP A 128 31.62 -20.92 5.30
C ASP A 128 30.87 -22.25 5.13
N MET A 129 29.64 -22.31 5.65
CA MET A 129 28.81 -23.51 5.58
C MET A 129 28.30 -23.76 4.15
N TYR A 130 27.86 -22.72 3.45
CA TYR A 130 27.35 -22.84 2.07
C TYR A 130 28.46 -23.18 1.08
N GLU A 131 29.67 -22.69 1.27
CA GLU A 131 30.84 -23.10 0.49
C GLU A 131 31.17 -24.60 0.68
N ARG A 132 31.09 -25.10 1.91
CA ARG A 132 31.27 -26.53 2.19
C ARG A 132 30.20 -27.38 1.51
N ILE A 133 28.96 -26.99 1.61
CA ILE A 133 27.82 -27.71 0.98
C ILE A 133 28.00 -27.74 -0.55
N ARG A 134 28.41 -26.63 -1.17
CA ARG A 134 28.70 -26.57 -2.62
C ARG A 134 29.86 -27.48 -3.01
N GLY A 135 30.82 -27.57 -2.15
CA GLY A 135 31.96 -28.48 -2.34
C GLY A 135 31.65 -29.95 -2.06
N GLY A 136 30.36 -30.32 -1.84
CA GLY A 136 29.98 -31.71 -1.55
C GLY A 136 30.38 -32.22 -0.17
N LYS A 137 30.82 -31.31 0.73
CA LYS A 137 31.21 -31.65 2.09
C LYS A 137 30.03 -31.50 3.06
N SER A 138 30.14 -32.11 4.25
CA SER A 138 29.20 -31.88 5.33
C SER A 138 29.11 -30.37 5.67
N ALA A 139 27.93 -29.87 5.99
CA ALA A 139 27.70 -28.49 6.35
C ALA A 139 28.63 -27.99 7.44
N THR A 140 28.84 -28.79 8.49
CA THR A 140 29.76 -28.50 9.58
C THR A 140 30.99 -29.45 9.53
N SER A 141 32.17 -28.97 9.94
CA SER A 141 33.35 -29.83 10.04
C SER A 141 33.24 -30.73 11.28
N VAL A 142 33.84 -31.93 11.20
CA VAL A 142 33.89 -32.85 12.35
C VAL A 142 34.60 -32.19 13.54
N SER A 143 35.68 -31.44 13.29
CA SER A 143 36.39 -30.71 14.34
C SER A 143 35.50 -29.66 15.02
N HIS A 144 34.70 -28.94 14.28
CA HIS A 144 33.77 -27.95 14.80
C HIS A 144 32.64 -28.62 15.65
N GLN A 145 32.11 -29.74 15.18
CA GLN A 145 31.12 -30.53 15.95
C GLN A 145 31.70 -31.05 17.27
N ILE A 146 32.97 -31.53 17.26
CA ILE A 146 33.65 -31.99 18.45
C ILE A 146 33.93 -30.81 19.39
N ALA A 147 34.42 -29.68 18.88
CA ALA A 147 34.72 -28.49 19.69
C ALA A 147 33.43 -27.97 20.38
N HIS A 148 32.31 -27.93 19.68
CA HIS A 148 31.03 -27.52 20.27
C HIS A 148 30.50 -28.50 21.31
N ARG A 149 30.63 -29.81 21.07
CA ARG A 149 30.24 -30.83 22.06
C ARG A 149 31.11 -30.76 23.31
N LEU A 150 32.40 -30.53 23.13
CA LEU A 150 33.33 -30.40 24.25
C LEU A 150 33.19 -29.03 24.96
N GLY A 151 32.94 -27.97 24.24
CA GLY A 151 32.85 -26.61 24.79
C GLY A 151 31.83 -26.46 25.92
N HIS A 152 30.73 -27.21 25.88
CA HIS A 152 29.70 -27.16 26.93
C HIS A 152 30.03 -28.03 28.15
N VAL A 153 30.81 -29.08 27.97
CA VAL A 153 31.13 -30.04 29.03
C VAL A 153 32.58 -29.90 29.54
N TRP A 154 33.39 -29.06 28.88
CA TRP A 154 34.82 -28.92 29.24
C TRP A 154 35.07 -28.49 30.70
N PRO A 155 34.25 -27.59 31.32
CA PRO A 155 34.49 -27.25 32.72
C PRO A 155 34.26 -28.44 33.64
N SER A 156 33.16 -29.19 33.38
CA SER A 156 32.86 -30.41 34.14
C SER A 156 33.89 -31.50 33.88
N LEU A 157 34.37 -31.64 32.63
CA LEU A 157 35.47 -32.54 32.25
C LEU A 157 36.76 -32.15 32.96
N LEU A 158 37.12 -30.88 33.02
CA LEU A 158 38.37 -30.43 33.65
C LEU A 158 38.34 -30.66 35.17
N ILE A 159 37.26 -30.27 35.84
CA ILE A 159 37.06 -30.51 37.26
C ILE A 159 37.06 -32.02 37.57
N GLY A 160 36.38 -32.80 36.75
CA GLY A 160 36.32 -34.24 36.91
C GLY A 160 37.68 -34.93 36.66
N LEU A 161 38.43 -34.49 35.62
CA LEU A 161 39.80 -35.01 35.36
C LEU A 161 40.75 -34.68 36.49
N VAL A 162 40.67 -33.47 37.07
CA VAL A 162 41.44 -33.12 38.27
C VAL A 162 41.08 -34.03 39.43
N GLY A 163 39.80 -34.33 39.62
CA GLY A 163 39.36 -35.30 40.63
C GLY A 163 39.89 -36.71 40.38
N VAL A 164 39.80 -37.18 39.13
CA VAL A 164 40.35 -38.51 38.73
C VAL A 164 41.88 -38.54 38.95
N ALA A 165 42.58 -37.48 38.60
CA ALA A 165 44.03 -37.38 38.84
C ALA A 165 44.38 -37.41 40.34
N ALA A 166 43.62 -36.69 41.17
CA ALA A 166 43.80 -36.75 42.63
C ALA A 166 43.57 -38.14 43.18
N VAL A 167 42.57 -38.87 42.71
CA VAL A 167 42.32 -40.27 43.08
C VAL A 167 43.44 -41.19 42.60
N TRP A 168 43.99 -40.95 41.41
CA TRP A 168 45.15 -41.67 40.87
C TRP A 168 46.38 -41.55 41.77
N PHE A 169 46.67 -40.32 42.22
CA PHE A 169 47.82 -40.07 43.09
C PHE A 169 47.67 -40.54 44.54
N THR A 170 46.41 -40.64 45.04
CA THR A 170 46.12 -40.92 46.45
C THR A 170 45.69 -42.36 46.71
N SER A 171 45.18 -43.07 45.69
CA SER A 171 44.54 -44.41 45.85
C SER A 171 45.23 -45.44 44.98
N ASN A 172 44.58 -45.99 43.98
CA ASN A 172 45.12 -46.96 43.04
C ASN A 172 44.48 -46.78 41.63
N THR A 173 45.06 -47.46 40.65
CA THR A 173 44.66 -47.39 39.25
C THR A 173 43.19 -47.84 39.03
N ILE A 174 42.71 -48.80 39.81
CA ILE A 174 41.34 -49.31 39.71
C ILE A 174 40.34 -48.24 40.18
N ALA A 175 40.61 -47.55 41.29
CA ALA A 175 39.79 -46.49 41.80
C ALA A 175 39.71 -45.29 40.82
N ALA A 176 40.83 -44.93 40.19
CA ALA A 176 40.89 -43.91 39.17
C ALA A 176 40.11 -44.31 37.91
N ALA A 177 40.17 -45.56 37.47
CA ALA A 177 39.40 -46.05 36.32
C ALA A 177 37.90 -46.02 36.62
N ILE A 178 37.49 -46.43 37.83
CA ILE A 178 36.06 -46.36 38.26
C ILE A 178 35.60 -44.91 38.29
N SER A 179 36.42 -43.97 38.81
CA SER A 179 36.11 -42.54 38.86
C SER A 179 36.00 -41.94 37.46
N LEU A 180 36.83 -42.34 36.52
CA LEU A 180 36.76 -41.91 35.12
C LEU A 180 35.47 -42.42 34.44
N ILE A 181 35.14 -43.71 34.67
CA ILE A 181 33.86 -44.26 34.12
C ILE A 181 32.69 -43.53 34.73
N ALA A 182 32.67 -43.32 36.05
CA ALA A 182 31.61 -42.57 36.73
C ALA A 182 31.48 -41.12 36.16
N LEU A 183 32.60 -40.44 35.93
CA LEU A 183 32.61 -39.12 35.30
C LEU A 183 32.03 -39.15 33.90
N LEU A 184 32.41 -40.13 33.06
CA LEU A 184 31.90 -40.25 31.70
C LEU A 184 30.38 -40.54 31.71
N VAL A 185 29.91 -41.38 32.63
CA VAL A 185 28.47 -41.64 32.81
C VAL A 185 27.71 -40.40 33.25
N LEU A 186 28.25 -39.65 34.21
CA LEU A 186 27.66 -38.41 34.69
C LEU A 186 27.55 -37.36 33.58
N ILE A 187 28.61 -37.17 32.82
CA ILE A 187 28.64 -36.23 31.67
C ILE A 187 27.65 -36.68 30.60
N SER A 188 27.60 -37.98 30.30
CA SER A 188 26.66 -38.52 29.32
C SER A 188 25.18 -38.36 29.78
N ALA A 189 24.91 -38.60 31.06
CA ALA A 189 23.59 -38.41 31.64
C ALA A 189 23.18 -36.93 31.64
N GLN A 190 24.11 -36.03 31.99
CA GLN A 190 23.85 -34.61 31.95
C GLN A 190 23.60 -34.12 30.50
N ALA A 191 24.40 -34.56 29.55
CA ALA A 191 24.20 -34.22 28.14
C ALA A 191 22.89 -34.78 27.61
N ALA A 192 22.50 -36.00 27.98
CA ALA A 192 21.23 -36.60 27.61
C ALA A 192 20.06 -35.83 28.23
N LYS A 193 20.14 -35.45 29.51
CA LYS A 193 19.13 -34.65 30.20
C LYS A 193 18.96 -33.30 29.54
N THR A 194 20.04 -32.54 29.32
CA THR A 194 19.99 -31.24 28.64
C THR A 194 19.37 -31.39 27.24
N ARG A 195 19.78 -32.41 26.49
CA ARG A 195 19.20 -32.67 25.17
C ARG A 195 17.71 -32.95 25.26
N SER A 196 17.23 -33.72 26.25
CA SER A 196 15.83 -34.01 26.46
C SER A 196 15.03 -32.77 26.78
N GLU A 197 15.53 -31.92 27.68
CA GLU A 197 14.89 -30.66 28.06
C GLU A 197 14.73 -29.71 26.85
N TRP A 198 15.75 -29.58 26.03
CA TRP A 198 15.67 -28.76 24.82
C TRP A 198 14.80 -29.40 23.74
N THR A 199 14.74 -30.72 23.65
CA THR A 199 13.81 -31.41 22.74
C THR A 199 12.36 -31.20 23.17
N GLU A 200 12.08 -31.26 24.49
CA GLU A 200 10.76 -30.93 25.03
C GLU A 200 10.37 -29.48 24.73
N PHE A 201 11.32 -28.53 24.85
CA PHE A 201 11.09 -27.15 24.45
C PHE A 201 10.67 -27.02 22.97
N LEU A 202 11.25 -27.81 22.07
CA LEU A 202 10.86 -27.82 20.65
C LEU A 202 9.41 -28.29 20.44
N THR A 203 8.87 -29.12 21.36
CA THR A 203 7.48 -29.58 21.25
C THR A 203 6.45 -28.53 21.65
N LEU A 204 6.86 -27.42 22.29
CA LEU A 204 5.95 -26.30 22.62
C LEU A 204 5.42 -25.58 21.37
N SER A 205 6.17 -25.60 20.28
CA SER A 205 5.75 -25.00 19.01
C SER A 205 6.08 -25.95 17.85
N PRO A 206 5.30 -27.03 17.68
CA PRO A 206 5.57 -28.07 16.66
C PRO A 206 5.38 -27.56 15.24
N GLU A 207 4.68 -26.46 15.06
CA GLU A 207 4.48 -25.80 13.76
C GLU A 207 5.62 -24.87 13.39
N SER A 208 6.52 -24.56 14.33
CA SER A 208 7.65 -23.69 14.06
C SER A 208 8.74 -24.40 13.30
N TYR A 209 9.32 -23.67 12.37
CA TYR A 209 10.43 -24.16 11.57
C TYR A 209 11.64 -24.50 12.44
N SER A 210 12.13 -25.73 12.33
CA SER A 210 13.33 -26.22 12.98
C SER A 210 14.18 -27.02 12.01
N ASN A 211 15.41 -26.58 11.77
CA ASN A 211 16.37 -27.27 10.92
C ASN A 211 17.76 -27.11 11.50
N ASP A 212 18.47 -28.22 11.69
CA ASP A 212 19.77 -28.27 12.34
C ASP A 212 20.84 -27.44 11.57
N ILE A 213 20.88 -27.58 10.25
CA ILE A 213 21.83 -26.86 9.40
C ILE A 213 21.55 -25.36 9.43
N VAL A 214 20.29 -24.96 9.31
CA VAL A 214 19.92 -23.55 9.35
C VAL A 214 20.18 -22.96 10.74
N ALA A 215 19.88 -23.69 11.81
CA ALA A 215 20.17 -23.24 13.18
C ALA A 215 21.64 -22.86 13.37
N GLN A 216 22.54 -23.65 12.82
CA GLN A 216 23.99 -23.42 12.91
C GLN A 216 24.50 -22.26 12.03
N THR A 217 23.71 -21.76 11.06
CA THR A 217 24.03 -20.50 10.38
C THR A 217 23.76 -19.29 11.26
N TYR A 218 22.78 -19.40 12.16
CA TYR A 218 22.40 -18.31 13.07
C TYR A 218 23.18 -18.34 14.38
N PHE A 219 23.45 -19.52 14.95
CA PHE A 219 23.96 -19.68 16.30
C PHE A 219 25.17 -20.62 16.34
N GLU A 220 26.15 -20.29 17.18
CA GLU A 220 27.32 -21.10 17.44
C GLU A 220 27.10 -22.14 18.56
N ASP A 221 25.89 -22.31 19.02
CA ASP A 221 25.55 -23.21 20.11
C ASP A 221 25.54 -24.68 19.64
N PRO A 222 25.54 -25.64 20.57
CA PRO A 222 25.28 -27.04 20.26
C PRO A 222 23.96 -27.22 19.50
N PRO A 223 23.84 -28.21 18.60
CA PRO A 223 22.72 -28.33 17.68
C PRO A 223 21.31 -28.21 18.32
N HIS A 224 21.10 -28.89 19.46
CA HIS A 224 19.82 -28.85 20.16
C HIS A 224 19.47 -27.46 20.75
N ILE A 225 20.48 -26.70 21.22
CA ILE A 225 20.31 -25.33 21.70
C ILE A 225 20.11 -24.38 20.52
N ALA A 226 20.92 -24.52 19.47
CA ALA A 226 20.79 -23.74 18.24
C ALA A 226 19.41 -23.91 17.60
N GLN A 227 18.89 -25.15 17.56
CA GLN A 227 17.53 -25.44 17.09
C GLN A 227 16.47 -24.75 17.93
N ALA A 228 16.56 -24.83 19.27
CA ALA A 228 15.62 -24.17 20.16
C ALA A 228 15.64 -22.65 20.00
N LYS A 229 16.84 -22.06 19.86
CA LYS A 229 17.00 -20.63 19.53
C LYS A 229 16.42 -20.29 18.15
N LEU A 230 16.57 -21.16 17.15
CA LEU A 230 15.99 -20.99 15.82
C LEU A 230 14.45 -20.98 15.89
N VAL A 231 13.85 -21.94 16.64
CA VAL A 231 12.39 -21.97 16.85
C VAL A 231 11.90 -20.67 17.47
N LEU A 232 12.55 -20.20 18.54
CA LEU A 232 12.22 -18.92 19.14
C LEU A 232 12.42 -17.75 18.16
N GLY A 233 13.51 -17.75 17.39
CA GLY A 233 13.77 -16.79 16.33
C GLY A 233 12.70 -16.81 15.24
N CYS A 234 12.22 -17.98 14.87
CA CYS A 234 11.11 -18.17 13.93
C CYS A 234 9.80 -17.57 14.46
N GLU A 235 9.43 -17.82 15.72
CA GLU A 235 8.24 -17.24 16.34
C GLU A 235 8.33 -15.72 16.46
N LEU A 236 9.49 -15.19 16.82
CA LEU A 236 9.74 -13.75 16.81
C LEU A 236 9.66 -13.16 15.40
N ALA A 237 10.18 -13.87 14.38
CA ALA A 237 10.10 -13.45 13.00
C ALA A 237 8.64 -13.49 12.51
N ARG A 238 7.86 -14.53 12.88
CA ARG A 238 6.43 -14.65 12.60
C ARG A 238 5.67 -13.45 13.17
N THR A 239 5.86 -13.16 14.46
CA THR A 239 5.21 -12.03 15.14
C THR A 239 5.57 -10.69 14.50
N ARG A 240 6.87 -10.46 14.24
CA ARG A 240 7.34 -9.24 13.56
C ARG A 240 6.77 -9.10 12.16
N THR A 241 6.70 -10.20 11.42
CA THR A 241 6.11 -10.22 10.08
C THR A 241 4.63 -9.85 10.15
N ALA A 242 3.87 -10.46 11.06
CA ALA A 242 2.46 -10.14 11.27
C ALA A 242 2.27 -8.65 11.61
N LEU A 243 3.04 -8.11 12.57
CA LEU A 243 2.97 -6.69 12.93
C LEU A 243 3.34 -5.77 11.74
N THR A 244 4.36 -6.15 10.95
CA THR A 244 4.73 -5.38 9.75
C THR A 244 3.59 -5.37 8.73
N ARG A 245 2.95 -6.51 8.50
CA ARG A 245 1.82 -6.62 7.56
C ARG A 245 0.59 -5.87 8.05
N ILE A 246 0.29 -5.93 9.36
CA ILE A 246 -0.80 -5.14 9.93
C ILE A 246 -0.52 -3.65 9.78
N LYS A 247 0.74 -3.22 9.98
CA LYS A 247 1.17 -1.83 9.76
C LYS A 247 0.94 -1.39 8.32
N ASP A 248 1.39 -2.20 7.34
CA ASP A 248 1.22 -1.88 5.92
C ASP A 248 -0.27 -1.82 5.53
N ALA A 249 -1.07 -2.79 5.99
CA ALA A 249 -2.51 -2.79 5.78
C ALA A 249 -3.18 -1.57 6.41
N SER A 250 -2.77 -1.19 7.63
CA SER A 250 -3.28 0.00 8.33
C SER A 250 -2.95 1.29 7.58
N ALA A 251 -1.74 1.41 7.02
CA ALA A 251 -1.36 2.57 6.19
C ALA A 251 -2.21 2.64 4.90
N GLY A 252 -2.52 1.50 4.30
CA GLY A 252 -3.46 1.42 3.19
C GLY A 252 -4.87 1.88 3.58
N LEU A 253 -5.38 1.42 4.72
CA LEU A 253 -6.69 1.82 5.25
C LEU A 253 -6.74 3.32 5.58
N GLU A 254 -5.68 3.90 6.12
CA GLU A 254 -5.60 5.35 6.37
C GLU A 254 -5.74 6.14 5.07
N THR A 255 -5.06 5.69 4.01
CA THR A 255 -5.17 6.31 2.69
C THR A 255 -6.60 6.21 2.15
N VAL A 256 -7.23 5.03 2.25
CA VAL A 256 -8.63 4.83 1.83
C VAL A 256 -9.57 5.72 2.65
N SER A 257 -9.44 5.76 3.98
CA SER A 257 -10.24 6.60 4.86
C SER A 257 -10.17 8.08 4.45
N ARG A 258 -8.95 8.59 4.29
CA ARG A 258 -8.75 9.98 3.88
C ARG A 258 -9.35 10.29 2.51
N THR A 259 -9.17 9.38 1.55
CA THR A 259 -9.75 9.51 0.22
C THR A 259 -11.28 9.54 0.28
N THR A 260 -11.88 8.61 1.04
CA THR A 260 -13.34 8.54 1.23
C THR A 260 -13.86 9.80 1.90
N HIS A 261 -13.15 10.31 2.92
CA HIS A 261 -13.50 11.56 3.60
C HIS A 261 -13.52 12.74 2.62
N THR A 262 -12.44 12.94 1.85
CA THR A 262 -12.38 14.03 0.86
C THR A 262 -13.43 13.86 -0.24
N GLN A 263 -13.71 12.62 -0.66
CA GLN A 263 -14.76 12.36 -1.64
C GLN A 263 -16.16 12.72 -1.09
N ALA A 264 -16.43 12.39 0.16
CA ALA A 264 -17.67 12.72 0.82
C ALA A 264 -17.85 14.26 0.99
N GLU A 265 -16.78 14.97 1.40
CA GLU A 265 -16.80 16.44 1.45
C GLU A 265 -17.12 17.06 0.10
N ASN A 266 -16.44 16.60 -0.96
CA ASN A 266 -16.69 17.08 -2.32
C ASN A 266 -18.10 16.75 -2.79
N THR A 267 -18.63 15.58 -2.43
CA THR A 267 -20.01 15.19 -2.73
C THR A 267 -20.99 16.09 -2.01
N SER A 268 -20.78 16.37 -0.71
CA SER A 268 -21.61 17.31 0.04
C SER A 268 -21.60 18.71 -0.56
N ALA A 269 -20.41 19.21 -0.94
CA ALA A 269 -20.31 20.50 -1.63
C ALA A 269 -21.06 20.51 -2.99
N ALA A 270 -20.96 19.43 -3.76
CA ALA A 270 -21.68 19.30 -5.02
C ALA A 270 -23.20 19.25 -4.82
N VAL A 271 -23.69 18.60 -3.76
CA VAL A 271 -25.11 18.59 -3.41
C VAL A 271 -25.62 19.98 -3.05
N VAL A 272 -24.83 20.77 -2.30
CA VAL A 272 -25.19 22.18 -2.02
C VAL A 272 -25.33 22.98 -3.33
N GLN A 273 -24.40 22.83 -4.24
CA GLN A 273 -24.48 23.48 -5.57
C GLN A 273 -25.66 22.95 -6.38
N GLN A 274 -25.92 21.65 -6.35
CA GLN A 274 -27.08 21.04 -7.00
C GLN A 274 -28.40 21.61 -6.46
N ASN A 275 -28.52 21.72 -5.14
CA ASN A 275 -29.68 22.32 -4.50
C ASN A 275 -29.88 23.78 -4.91
N GLN A 276 -28.82 24.57 -4.97
CA GLN A 276 -28.88 25.94 -5.47
C GLN A 276 -29.31 26.00 -6.93
N ALA A 277 -28.75 25.15 -7.79
CA ALA A 277 -29.12 25.04 -9.18
C ALA A 277 -30.59 24.60 -9.34
N THR A 278 -31.02 23.60 -8.57
CA THR A 278 -32.42 23.12 -8.54
C THR A 278 -33.38 24.24 -8.14
N GLN A 279 -33.01 25.03 -7.14
CA GLN A 279 -33.81 26.17 -6.67
C GLN A 279 -33.87 27.29 -7.72
N GLN A 280 -32.80 27.54 -8.46
CA GLN A 280 -32.78 28.48 -9.59
C GLN A 280 -33.65 27.98 -10.74
N ILE A 281 -33.56 26.69 -11.08
CA ILE A 281 -34.40 26.08 -12.13
C ILE A 281 -35.87 26.11 -11.72
N ALA A 282 -36.22 25.81 -10.46
CA ALA A 282 -37.57 25.89 -9.93
C ALA A 282 -38.13 27.31 -10.06
N SER A 283 -37.32 28.33 -9.76
CA SER A 283 -37.70 29.73 -9.99
C SER A 283 -37.93 30.03 -11.47
N ALA A 284 -37.09 29.51 -12.35
CA ALA A 284 -37.25 29.67 -13.80
C ALA A 284 -38.48 28.93 -14.34
N VAL A 285 -38.80 27.73 -13.80
CA VAL A 285 -40.02 26.99 -14.16
C VAL A 285 -41.27 27.71 -13.67
N THR A 286 -41.23 28.30 -12.47
CA THR A 286 -42.34 29.14 -11.98
C THR A 286 -42.56 30.36 -12.89
N GLN A 287 -41.46 31.03 -13.29
CA GLN A 287 -41.53 32.13 -14.26
C GLN A 287 -42.00 31.65 -15.64
N MET A 288 -41.57 30.46 -16.07
CA MET A 288 -42.02 29.84 -17.31
C MET A 288 -43.51 29.52 -17.26
N SER A 289 -44.01 28.95 -16.16
CA SER A 289 -45.46 28.69 -15.97
C SER A 289 -46.26 29.98 -16.01
N GLN A 290 -45.75 31.07 -15.38
CA GLN A 290 -46.36 32.39 -15.48
C GLN A 290 -46.32 32.93 -16.91
N ALA A 291 -45.20 32.76 -17.61
CA ALA A 291 -45.05 33.16 -18.99
C ALA A 291 -45.99 32.36 -19.94
N ILE A 292 -46.17 31.05 -19.68
CA ILE A 292 -47.11 30.19 -20.42
C ILE A 292 -48.55 30.68 -20.21
N GLN A 293 -48.90 31.02 -18.97
CA GLN A 293 -50.24 31.58 -18.66
C GLN A 293 -50.47 32.93 -19.36
N GLU A 294 -49.45 33.80 -19.35
CA GLU A 294 -49.49 35.07 -20.08
C GLU A 294 -49.61 34.89 -21.60
N VAL A 295 -48.91 33.87 -22.16
CA VAL A 295 -49.04 33.54 -23.60
C VAL A 295 -50.41 32.98 -23.90
N ALA A 296 -51.02 32.12 -23.04
CA ALA A 296 -52.38 31.63 -23.19
C ALA A 296 -53.43 32.76 -23.27
N GLU A 297 -53.30 33.70 -22.32
CA GLU A 297 -54.19 34.90 -22.31
C GLU A 297 -54.03 35.77 -23.55
N ARG A 298 -52.76 35.88 -24.04
CA ARG A 298 -52.50 36.63 -25.29
C ARG A 298 -52.95 35.89 -26.53
N VAL A 299 -52.91 34.57 -26.58
CA VAL A 299 -53.50 33.76 -27.65
C VAL A 299 -55.01 33.94 -27.69
N GLU A 300 -55.69 33.93 -26.52
CA GLU A 300 -57.12 34.19 -26.42
C GLU A 300 -57.46 35.61 -26.86
N SER A 301 -56.62 36.60 -26.46
CA SER A 301 -56.76 37.99 -26.93
C SER A 301 -56.51 38.13 -28.43
N ASN A 302 -55.59 37.35 -29.00
CA ASN A 302 -55.26 37.34 -30.43
C ASN A 302 -56.36 36.65 -31.28
N ALA A 303 -57.01 35.61 -30.74
CA ALA A 303 -58.20 35.03 -31.35
C ALA A 303 -59.28 36.09 -31.51
N LYS A 304 -59.28 37.06 -30.61
CA LYS A 304 -60.26 38.19 -30.59
C LYS A 304 -59.87 39.32 -31.56
N SER A 305 -58.65 39.37 -31.98
CA SER A 305 -58.23 40.50 -32.83
C SER A 305 -57.20 40.03 -33.87
N ALA A 306 -57.73 39.57 -35.02
CA ALA A 306 -56.86 39.17 -36.17
C ALA A 306 -55.93 40.28 -36.68
N ARG A 307 -56.00 41.47 -36.15
CA ARG A 307 -55.22 42.63 -36.56
C ARG A 307 -53.93 42.87 -35.75
N THR A 308 -53.72 42.19 -34.61
CA THR A 308 -52.52 42.40 -33.75
C THR A 308 -51.49 41.30 -33.89
N ALA A 309 -51.67 40.30 -34.75
CA ALA A 309 -50.81 39.13 -34.90
C ALA A 309 -49.36 39.48 -35.21
N ALA A 310 -49.12 40.52 -36.03
CA ALA A 310 -47.71 40.94 -36.37
C ALA A 310 -46.97 41.50 -35.17
N MET A 311 -47.61 42.18 -34.22
CA MET A 311 -46.90 42.66 -32.99
C MET A 311 -46.56 41.53 -32.02
N ASN A 312 -47.38 40.46 -32.02
CA ASN A 312 -47.11 39.34 -31.11
C ASN A 312 -45.99 38.40 -31.61
N VAL A 313 -45.84 38.27 -32.94
CA VAL A 313 -44.71 37.56 -33.55
C VAL A 313 -43.38 38.28 -33.26
N ASP A 314 -43.35 39.61 -33.29
CA ASP A 314 -42.17 40.40 -32.91
C ASP A 314 -41.78 40.15 -31.42
N THR A 315 -42.82 39.99 -30.56
CA THR A 315 -42.59 39.66 -29.15
C THR A 315 -42.03 38.24 -28.97
N GLY A 316 -42.48 37.27 -29.78
CA GLY A 316 -41.92 35.91 -29.80
C GLY A 316 -40.44 35.88 -30.23
N ASN A 317 -40.09 36.68 -31.24
CA ASN A 317 -38.70 36.85 -31.71
C ASN A 317 -37.79 37.42 -30.61
N LYS A 318 -38.25 38.40 -29.82
CA LYS A 318 -37.50 38.94 -28.68
C LYS A 318 -37.19 37.89 -27.59
N LYS A 319 -38.18 37.01 -27.33
CA LYS A 319 -38.00 35.93 -26.37
C LYS A 319 -36.99 34.87 -26.82
N ALA A 320 -36.93 34.58 -28.11
CA ALA A 320 -35.93 33.71 -28.71
C ALA A 320 -34.51 34.34 -28.64
N GLU A 321 -34.41 35.66 -28.83
CA GLU A 321 -33.15 36.43 -28.69
C GLU A 321 -32.61 36.39 -27.25
N GLU A 322 -33.52 36.58 -26.24
CA GLU A 322 -33.17 36.45 -24.83
C GLU A 322 -32.70 35.01 -24.47
N ALA A 323 -33.33 34.00 -25.03
CA ALA A 323 -32.94 32.61 -24.86
C ALA A 323 -31.58 32.29 -25.47
N MET A 324 -31.28 32.81 -26.66
CA MET A 324 -29.97 32.71 -27.31
C MET A 324 -28.87 33.32 -26.45
N GLN A 325 -29.14 34.48 -25.85
CA GLN A 325 -28.19 35.18 -24.98
C GLN A 325 -27.90 34.41 -23.70
N ALA A 326 -28.93 33.73 -23.13
CA ALA A 326 -28.77 32.85 -21.98
C ALA A 326 -27.89 31.61 -22.29
N ILE A 327 -28.07 31.02 -23.48
CA ILE A 327 -27.23 29.88 -23.96
C ILE A 327 -25.77 30.28 -24.16
N VAL A 328 -25.51 31.46 -24.73
CA VAL A 328 -24.15 32.01 -24.88
C VAL A 328 -23.50 32.24 -23.52
N SER A 329 -24.25 32.74 -22.54
CA SER A 329 -23.78 32.93 -21.16
C SER A 329 -23.44 31.59 -20.45
N LEU A 330 -24.28 30.57 -20.65
CA LEU A 330 -24.04 29.22 -20.13
C LEU A 330 -22.79 28.61 -20.74
N ARG A 331 -22.54 28.77 -22.04
CA ARG A 331 -21.35 28.32 -22.71
C ARG A 331 -20.07 28.96 -22.08
N GLY A 332 -20.10 30.26 -21.85
CA GLY A 332 -19.00 30.97 -21.20
C GLY A 332 -18.71 30.48 -19.78
N ALA A 333 -19.76 30.15 -19.03
CA ALA A 333 -19.60 29.62 -17.67
C ALA A 333 -18.94 28.21 -17.66
N VAL A 334 -19.37 27.34 -18.58
CA VAL A 334 -18.80 25.98 -18.69
C VAL A 334 -17.35 26.02 -19.21
N GLU A 335 -17.04 26.95 -20.12
CA GLU A 335 -15.69 27.18 -20.63
C GLU A 335 -14.73 27.61 -19.51
N SER A 336 -15.15 28.51 -18.64
CA SER A 336 -14.41 28.95 -17.45
C SER A 336 -14.18 27.81 -16.43
N ILE A 337 -15.13 26.92 -16.24
CA ILE A 337 -14.96 25.73 -15.39
C ILE A 337 -13.87 24.80 -15.97
N SER A 338 -13.88 24.57 -17.28
CA SER A 338 -12.89 23.73 -17.96
C SER A 338 -11.47 24.27 -17.79
N GLU A 339 -11.30 25.58 -17.90
CA GLU A 339 -10.02 26.28 -17.71
C GLU A 339 -9.51 26.11 -16.27
N THR A 340 -10.39 26.35 -15.29
CA THR A 340 -10.05 26.20 -13.86
C THR A 340 -9.61 24.78 -13.50
N VAL A 341 -10.26 23.77 -14.08
CA VAL A 341 -9.92 22.36 -13.83
C VAL A 341 -8.56 22.01 -14.49
N THR A 342 -8.27 22.60 -15.64
CA THR A 342 -6.96 22.43 -16.30
C THR A 342 -5.83 23.04 -15.47
N GLU A 343 -6.05 24.23 -14.89
CA GLU A 343 -5.10 24.86 -13.96
C GLU A 343 -4.90 24.01 -12.69
N LEU A 344 -5.98 23.39 -12.20
CA LEU A 344 -5.89 22.47 -11.05
C LEU A 344 -5.05 21.23 -11.39
N ALA A 345 -5.19 20.67 -12.59
CA ALA A 345 -4.38 19.54 -13.04
C ALA A 345 -2.88 19.91 -13.09
N GLN A 346 -2.57 21.11 -13.59
CA GLN A 346 -1.19 21.62 -13.62
C GLN A 346 -0.64 21.81 -12.19
N SER A 347 -1.42 22.43 -11.31
CA SER A 347 -1.00 22.63 -9.91
C SER A 347 -0.75 21.31 -9.19
N THR A 348 -1.56 20.30 -9.50
CA THR A 348 -1.40 18.94 -8.96
C THR A 348 -0.08 18.32 -9.44
N SER A 349 0.27 18.51 -10.71
CA SER A 349 1.56 18.06 -11.26
C SER A 349 2.75 18.74 -10.57
N ASP A 350 2.66 20.04 -10.33
CA ASP A 350 3.72 20.82 -9.66
C ASP A 350 3.91 20.35 -8.19
N ILE A 351 2.80 20.02 -7.49
CA ILE A 351 2.88 19.45 -6.13
C ILE A 351 3.55 18.06 -6.17
N GLY A 352 3.31 17.28 -7.25
CA GLY A 352 3.97 15.98 -7.45
C GLY A 352 5.49 16.10 -7.57
N GLU A 353 5.94 17.07 -8.34
CA GLU A 353 7.37 17.35 -8.49
C GLU A 353 7.99 17.78 -7.15
N ALA A 354 7.31 18.66 -6.42
CA ALA A 354 7.75 19.07 -5.09
C ALA A 354 7.82 17.90 -4.09
N ALA A 355 6.84 17.01 -4.10
CA ALA A 355 6.84 15.82 -3.26
C ALA A 355 8.01 14.87 -3.58
N ASN A 356 8.35 14.72 -4.86
CA ASN A 356 9.51 13.94 -5.29
C ASN A 356 10.82 14.53 -4.77
N ILE A 357 10.96 15.87 -4.83
CA ILE A 357 12.13 16.57 -4.29
C ILE A 357 12.25 16.35 -2.78
N ILE A 358 11.12 16.45 -2.04
CA ILE A 358 11.12 16.24 -0.58
C ILE A 358 11.49 14.79 -0.26
N SER A 359 11.00 13.83 -1.03
CA SER A 359 11.35 12.42 -0.88
C SER A 359 12.84 12.17 -1.09
N ALA A 360 13.43 12.77 -2.12
CA ALA A 360 14.88 12.68 -2.39
C ALA A 360 15.71 13.32 -1.25
N ILE A 361 15.26 14.46 -0.70
CA ILE A 361 15.91 15.11 0.45
C ILE A 361 15.81 14.21 1.69
N ALA A 362 14.66 13.60 1.93
CA ALA A 362 14.47 12.69 3.04
C ALA A 362 15.41 11.48 2.93
N GLU A 363 15.58 10.93 1.75
CA GLU A 363 16.51 9.83 1.49
C GLU A 363 17.97 10.23 1.73
N GLN A 364 18.40 11.39 1.23
CA GLN A 364 19.71 11.93 1.53
C GLN A 364 19.91 12.16 3.03
N THR A 365 18.90 12.70 3.71
CA THR A 365 18.95 12.94 5.15
C THR A 365 19.07 11.63 5.94
N ASN A 366 18.35 10.61 5.52
CA ASN A 366 18.43 9.27 6.10
C ASN A 366 19.83 8.64 5.94
N LEU A 367 20.43 8.79 4.74
CA LEU A 367 21.80 8.34 4.49
C LEU A 367 22.85 9.12 5.31
N LEU A 368 22.67 10.43 5.45
CA LEU A 368 23.52 11.26 6.28
C LEU A 368 23.42 10.87 7.77
N ALA A 369 22.21 10.66 8.24
CA ALA A 369 21.94 10.23 9.60
C ALA A 369 22.52 8.82 9.88
N LEU A 370 22.41 7.90 8.94
CA LEU A 370 23.00 6.58 9.03
C LEU A 370 24.55 6.66 9.13
N ASN A 371 25.16 7.47 8.28
CA ASN A 371 26.61 7.70 8.34
C ASN A 371 27.03 8.32 9.67
N ALA A 372 26.24 9.27 10.19
CA ALA A 372 26.48 9.87 11.50
C ALA A 372 26.33 8.85 12.63
N ALA A 373 25.34 7.98 12.58
CA ALA A 373 25.14 6.92 13.55
C ALA A 373 26.30 5.90 13.54
N ILE A 374 26.78 5.53 12.35
CA ILE A 374 27.95 4.65 12.20
C ILE A 374 29.20 5.29 12.81
N GLU A 375 29.44 6.56 12.54
CA GLU A 375 30.63 7.24 13.06
C GLU A 375 30.52 7.50 14.58
N ALA A 376 29.29 7.76 15.06
CA ALA A 376 29.01 7.85 16.48
C ALA A 376 29.24 6.51 17.20
N ALA A 377 28.81 5.40 16.61
CA ALA A 377 29.09 4.05 17.13
C ALA A 377 30.59 3.73 17.12
N ARG A 378 31.31 4.21 16.12
CA ARG A 378 32.77 4.06 15.98
C ARG A 378 33.53 4.85 17.03
N ALA A 379 32.96 5.97 17.53
CA ALA A 379 33.51 6.76 18.62
C ALA A 379 33.26 6.18 20.03
N GLY A 380 32.54 5.07 20.14
CA GLY A 380 32.28 4.36 21.39
C GLY A 380 31.48 5.22 22.40
N GLU A 381 31.86 5.17 23.67
CA GLU A 381 31.14 5.91 24.74
C GLU A 381 31.08 7.44 24.50
N GLN A 382 32.02 8.01 23.79
CA GLN A 382 32.03 9.45 23.44
C GLN A 382 31.03 9.81 22.36
N GLY A 383 30.60 8.82 21.59
CA GLY A 383 29.62 9.01 20.52
C GLY A 383 28.16 8.85 20.92
N ARG A 384 27.84 8.42 22.14
CA ARG A 384 26.47 8.05 22.58
C ARG A 384 25.43 9.15 22.37
N GLY A 385 25.77 10.42 22.68
CA GLY A 385 24.85 11.55 22.47
C GLY A 385 24.57 11.80 20.98
N PHE A 386 25.64 11.68 20.16
CA PHE A 386 25.51 11.81 18.71
C PHE A 386 24.74 10.64 18.07
N ALA A 387 24.90 9.43 18.59
CA ALA A 387 24.15 8.27 18.12
C ALA A 387 22.64 8.46 18.30
N VAL A 388 22.21 8.95 19.45
CA VAL A 388 20.78 9.24 19.72
C VAL A 388 20.23 10.30 18.77
N VAL A 389 20.97 11.38 18.53
CA VAL A 389 20.56 12.42 17.58
C VAL A 389 20.48 11.87 16.14
N ALA A 390 21.46 11.09 15.74
CA ALA A 390 21.50 10.47 14.42
C ALA A 390 20.31 9.52 14.22
N ASP A 391 19.97 8.69 15.20
CA ASP A 391 18.80 7.81 15.14
C ASP A 391 17.47 8.59 15.11
N GLU A 392 17.37 9.69 15.83
CA GLU A 392 16.18 10.58 15.79
C GLU A 392 16.04 11.24 14.41
N VAL A 393 17.14 11.76 13.84
CA VAL A 393 17.14 12.33 12.48
C VAL A 393 16.79 11.26 11.44
N ARG A 394 17.29 10.05 11.60
CA ARG A 394 16.99 8.90 10.74
C ARG A 394 15.50 8.55 10.79
N THR A 395 14.94 8.51 12.00
CA THR A 395 13.51 8.25 12.22
C THR A 395 12.65 9.36 11.59
N LEU A 396 13.05 10.61 11.73
CA LEU A 396 12.36 11.74 11.14
C LEU A 396 12.40 11.70 9.60
N ALA A 397 13.55 11.36 9.02
CA ALA A 397 13.72 11.22 7.57
C ALA A 397 12.84 10.09 7.01
N SER A 398 12.77 8.94 7.68
CA SER A 398 11.85 7.86 7.32
C SER A 398 10.39 8.31 7.36
N ARG A 399 9.96 8.97 8.43
CA ARG A 399 8.58 9.52 8.55
C ARG A 399 8.27 10.56 7.47
N THR A 400 9.26 11.35 7.06
CA THR A 400 9.11 12.32 5.97
C THR A 400 8.88 11.60 4.65
N ARG A 401 9.66 10.55 4.37
CA ARG A 401 9.49 9.70 3.18
C ARG A 401 8.10 9.05 3.14
N ASP A 402 7.68 8.40 4.22
CA ASP A 402 6.33 7.80 4.32
C ASP A 402 5.22 8.83 4.06
N SER A 403 5.44 10.07 4.48
CA SER A 403 4.50 11.16 4.27
C SER A 403 4.47 11.60 2.80
N THR A 404 5.62 11.65 2.12
CA THR A 404 5.70 12.00 0.70
C THR A 404 5.11 10.90 -0.20
N ASP A 405 5.28 9.65 0.15
CA ASP A 405 4.64 8.52 -0.56
C ASP A 405 3.10 8.60 -0.48
N ARG A 406 2.58 9.01 0.68
CA ARG A 406 1.14 9.28 0.85
C ARG A 406 0.67 10.45 -0.01
N ILE A 407 1.45 11.52 -0.08
CA ILE A 407 1.14 12.68 -0.93
C ILE A 407 1.10 12.26 -2.40
N HIS A 408 2.03 11.44 -2.85
CA HIS A 408 2.08 10.96 -4.24
C HIS A 408 0.81 10.19 -4.65
N ASN A 409 0.30 9.33 -3.76
CA ASN A 409 -0.97 8.61 -4.00
C ASN A 409 -2.17 9.57 -4.13
N ILE A 410 -2.21 10.63 -3.30
CA ILE A 410 -3.28 11.63 -3.37
C ILE A 410 -3.23 12.40 -4.71
N ILE A 411 -2.04 12.74 -5.17
CA ILE A 411 -1.82 13.49 -6.40
C ILE A 411 -2.27 12.70 -7.62
N THR A 412 -1.96 11.41 -7.65
CA THR A 412 -2.42 10.51 -8.72
C THR A 412 -3.95 10.50 -8.80
N GLU A 413 -4.62 10.42 -7.66
CA GLU A 413 -6.08 10.44 -7.62
C GLU A 413 -6.67 11.81 -8.01
N LEU A 414 -6.04 12.91 -7.60
CA LEU A 414 -6.46 14.26 -7.99
C LEU A 414 -6.34 14.46 -9.51
N ALA A 415 -5.29 13.96 -10.14
CA ALA A 415 -5.10 14.01 -11.58
C ALA A 415 -6.21 13.26 -12.33
N GLU A 416 -6.56 12.05 -11.88
CA GLU A 416 -7.67 11.27 -12.47
C GLU A 416 -9.03 11.97 -12.34
N ARG A 417 -9.24 12.68 -11.22
CA ARG A 417 -10.47 13.42 -10.97
C ARG A 417 -10.58 14.67 -11.84
N SER A 418 -9.46 15.38 -12.03
CA SER A 418 -9.39 16.55 -12.91
C SER A 418 -9.70 16.17 -14.36
N ASP A 419 -9.12 15.08 -14.85
CA ASP A 419 -9.38 14.56 -16.19
C ASP A 419 -10.88 14.20 -16.39
N ARG A 420 -11.49 13.62 -15.36
CA ARG A 420 -12.94 13.33 -15.38
C ARG A 420 -13.80 14.59 -15.42
N ALA A 421 -13.42 15.63 -14.67
CA ALA A 421 -14.16 16.89 -14.64
C ALA A 421 -14.04 17.64 -15.97
N VAL A 422 -12.89 17.60 -16.65
CA VAL A 422 -12.72 18.15 -18.01
C VAL A 422 -13.67 17.47 -19.00
N ARG A 423 -13.78 16.13 -18.95
CA ARG A 423 -14.73 15.39 -19.82
C ARG A 423 -16.17 15.82 -19.61
N VAL A 424 -16.61 15.96 -18.34
CA VAL A 424 -17.98 16.42 -18.03
C VAL A 424 -18.23 17.86 -18.53
N SER A 425 -17.24 18.73 -18.43
CA SER A 425 -17.33 20.11 -18.98
C SER A 425 -17.45 20.10 -20.50
N THR A 426 -16.72 19.23 -21.20
CA THR A 426 -16.79 19.08 -22.66
C THR A 426 -18.20 18.63 -23.11
N ASP A 427 -18.80 17.68 -22.39
CA ASP A 427 -20.17 17.22 -22.66
C ASP A 427 -21.23 18.33 -22.42
N GLY A 428 -20.97 19.20 -21.43
CA GLY A 428 -21.79 20.38 -21.15
C GLY A 428 -21.76 21.41 -22.29
N LEU A 429 -20.57 21.67 -22.83
CA LEU A 429 -20.39 22.57 -24.00
C LEU A 429 -21.13 22.06 -25.24
N ALA A 430 -21.01 20.76 -25.54
CA ALA A 430 -21.70 20.14 -26.66
C ALA A 430 -23.27 20.21 -26.49
N SER A 431 -23.74 20.24 -25.25
CA SER A 431 -25.17 20.38 -24.96
C SER A 431 -25.69 21.82 -25.12
N ALA A 432 -24.87 22.82 -24.76
CA ALA A 432 -25.15 24.22 -24.96
C ALA A 432 -25.18 24.58 -26.46
N GLU A 433 -24.27 24.03 -27.25
CA GLU A 433 -24.20 24.22 -28.70
C GLU A 433 -25.44 23.65 -29.40
N ARG A 434 -25.91 22.44 -29.00
CA ARG A 434 -27.19 21.89 -29.48
C ARG A 434 -28.39 22.76 -29.10
N GLY A 435 -28.40 23.33 -27.90
CA GLY A 435 -29.42 24.27 -27.45
C GLY A 435 -29.50 25.53 -28.33
N SER A 436 -28.35 26.07 -28.73
CA SER A 436 -28.25 27.22 -29.63
C SER A 436 -28.87 26.95 -31.02
N LEU A 437 -28.66 25.76 -31.59
CA LEU A 437 -29.22 25.34 -32.85
C LEU A 437 -30.77 25.22 -32.75
N ILE A 438 -31.30 24.69 -31.64
CA ILE A 438 -32.74 24.55 -31.41
C ILE A 438 -33.42 25.95 -31.30
N VAL A 439 -32.75 26.91 -30.65
CA VAL A 439 -33.26 28.27 -30.55
C VAL A 439 -33.29 28.98 -31.93
N GLU A 440 -32.28 28.77 -32.76
CA GLU A 440 -32.23 29.31 -34.12
C GLU A 440 -33.29 28.67 -35.03
N GLU A 441 -33.54 27.35 -34.90
CA GLU A 441 -34.65 26.66 -35.58
C GLU A 441 -36.02 27.19 -35.14
N THR A 442 -36.19 27.49 -33.83
CA THR A 442 -37.42 28.08 -33.29
C THR A 442 -37.63 29.48 -33.86
N ARG A 443 -36.57 30.29 -34.02
CA ARG A 443 -36.62 31.63 -34.61
C ARG A 443 -37.00 31.59 -36.09
N GLY A 444 -36.49 30.61 -36.84
CA GLY A 444 -36.88 30.33 -38.22
C GLY A 444 -38.37 29.98 -38.35
N ALA A 445 -38.88 29.13 -37.44
CA ALA A 445 -40.29 28.74 -37.41
C ALA A 445 -41.19 29.95 -37.09
N LEU A 446 -40.79 30.84 -36.19
CA LEU A 446 -41.51 32.09 -35.88
C LEU A 446 -41.52 33.05 -37.07
N PHE A 447 -40.46 33.10 -37.89
CA PHE A 447 -40.39 33.89 -39.10
C PHE A 447 -41.34 33.34 -40.20
N GLU A 448 -41.38 32.00 -40.37
CA GLU A 448 -42.34 31.34 -41.29
C GLU A 448 -43.79 31.55 -40.88
N ILE A 449 -44.10 31.50 -39.57
CA ILE A 449 -45.42 31.78 -39.02
C ILE A 449 -45.81 33.24 -39.29
N ASN A 450 -44.85 34.19 -39.19
CA ASN A 450 -45.10 35.60 -39.51
C ASN A 450 -45.47 35.80 -40.97
N ASN A 451 -44.92 35.02 -41.86
CA ASN A 451 -45.23 35.05 -43.29
C ASN A 451 -46.54 34.34 -43.63
N ALA A 452 -47.01 33.49 -42.76
CA ALA A 452 -48.25 32.73 -42.95
C ALA A 452 -49.54 33.38 -42.37
N VAL A 453 -49.43 34.58 -41.79
CA VAL A 453 -50.49 35.30 -41.02
C VAL A 453 -51.75 35.59 -41.77
N SER A 454 -51.86 35.40 -43.08
CA SER A 454 -53.18 35.57 -43.80
C SER A 454 -54.19 34.41 -43.58
N GLY A 455 -53.78 33.34 -42.90
CA GLY A 455 -54.68 32.22 -42.54
C GLY A 455 -54.93 32.11 -41.04
N ILE A 456 -55.31 33.13 -40.38
CA ILE A 456 -55.28 33.41 -38.94
C ILE A 456 -56.01 32.39 -38.03
N ALA A 457 -57.06 31.80 -38.48
CA ALA A 457 -57.93 30.92 -37.64
C ALA A 457 -57.18 29.61 -37.28
N ASP A 458 -56.46 28.98 -38.23
CA ASP A 458 -55.79 27.69 -38.05
C ASP A 458 -54.54 27.83 -37.18
N ALA A 459 -53.77 28.93 -37.38
CA ALA A 459 -52.54 29.18 -36.58
C ALA A 459 -52.86 29.44 -35.08
N THR A 460 -54.05 30.01 -34.78
CA THR A 460 -54.49 30.26 -33.40
C THR A 460 -54.86 28.96 -32.68
N VAL A 461 -55.47 27.99 -33.39
CA VAL A 461 -55.75 26.64 -32.85
C VAL A 461 -54.45 25.86 -32.59
N GLU A 462 -53.49 25.90 -33.54
CA GLU A 462 -52.19 25.27 -33.35
C GLU A 462 -51.43 25.87 -32.17
N MET A 463 -51.44 27.21 -32.02
CA MET A 463 -50.81 27.87 -30.88
C MET A 463 -51.48 27.51 -29.54
N SER A 464 -52.83 27.34 -29.48
CA SER A 464 -53.52 26.89 -28.27
C SER A 464 -53.07 25.49 -27.84
N SER A 465 -52.95 24.56 -28.80
CA SER A 465 -52.43 23.20 -28.53
C SER A 465 -50.99 23.20 -28.05
N ALA A 466 -50.13 24.08 -28.62
CA ALA A 466 -48.74 24.19 -28.20
C ALA A 466 -48.60 24.74 -26.75
N VAL A 467 -49.49 25.65 -26.36
CA VAL A 467 -49.55 26.20 -24.99
C VAL A 467 -49.99 25.14 -23.96
N GLU A 468 -50.98 24.30 -24.28
CA GLU A 468 -51.37 23.16 -23.42
C GLU A 468 -50.22 22.17 -23.26
N GLU A 469 -49.48 21.87 -24.33
CA GLU A 469 -48.33 20.99 -24.28
C GLU A 469 -47.20 21.57 -23.44
N GLN A 470 -46.89 22.87 -23.56
CA GLN A 470 -45.90 23.55 -22.72
C GLN A 470 -46.30 23.58 -21.25
N SER A 471 -47.56 23.74 -20.92
CA SER A 471 -48.08 23.65 -19.56
C SER A 471 -47.80 22.26 -18.95
N THR A 472 -48.08 21.21 -19.74
CA THR A 472 -47.82 19.83 -19.34
C THR A 472 -46.32 19.57 -19.14
N VAL A 473 -45.48 20.11 -20.02
CA VAL A 473 -44.01 20.00 -19.89
C VAL A 473 -43.48 20.74 -18.66
N ALA A 474 -44.04 21.96 -18.38
CA ALA A 474 -43.66 22.71 -17.19
C ALA A 474 -44.01 21.96 -15.88
N GLU A 475 -45.19 21.33 -15.86
CA GLU A 475 -45.62 20.49 -14.75
C GLU A 475 -44.73 19.24 -14.59
N HIS A 476 -44.32 18.62 -15.71
CA HIS A 476 -43.40 17.50 -15.73
C HIS A 476 -41.98 17.88 -15.23
N ILE A 477 -41.46 19.04 -15.64
CA ILE A 477 -40.18 19.57 -15.16
C ILE A 477 -40.26 19.84 -13.65
N ASN A 478 -41.37 20.39 -13.18
CA ASN A 478 -41.57 20.65 -11.75
C ASN A 478 -41.54 19.34 -10.94
N GLN A 479 -42.14 18.27 -11.46
CA GLN A 479 -42.05 16.95 -10.84
C GLN A 479 -40.63 16.41 -10.83
N GLN A 480 -39.90 16.56 -11.93
CA GLN A 480 -38.48 16.15 -11.99
C GLN A 480 -37.60 16.93 -11.00
N LEU A 481 -37.88 18.19 -10.74
CA LEU A 481 -37.16 18.99 -9.76
C LEU A 481 -37.36 18.48 -8.32
N VAL A 482 -38.58 18.00 -8.00
CA VAL A 482 -38.83 17.35 -6.70
C VAL A 482 -38.00 16.07 -6.58
N ASP A 483 -37.97 15.23 -7.62
CA ASP A 483 -37.20 14.00 -7.62
C ASP A 483 -35.67 14.26 -7.49
N VAL A 484 -35.18 15.34 -8.12
CA VAL A 484 -33.80 15.79 -8.02
C VAL A 484 -33.50 16.31 -6.61
N ALA A 485 -34.41 17.05 -5.99
CA ALA A 485 -34.24 17.55 -4.63
C ALA A 485 -34.24 16.40 -3.61
N ASP A 486 -35.14 15.44 -3.75
CA ASP A 486 -35.18 14.23 -2.92
C ASP A 486 -33.88 13.39 -3.09
N GLY A 487 -33.42 13.22 -4.32
CA GLY A 487 -32.14 12.53 -4.61
C GLY A 487 -30.94 13.29 -4.06
N ALA A 488 -30.97 14.61 -4.06
CA ALA A 488 -29.92 15.44 -3.46
C ALA A 488 -29.90 15.28 -1.93
N GLU A 489 -31.05 15.23 -1.28
CA GLU A 489 -31.15 15.01 0.17
C GLU A 489 -30.66 13.60 0.56
N GLU A 490 -31.00 12.57 -0.22
CA GLU A 490 -30.50 11.21 -0.01
C GLU A 490 -28.97 11.14 -0.19
N THR A 491 -28.45 11.80 -1.23
CA THR A 491 -27.01 11.90 -1.49
C THR A 491 -26.29 12.63 -0.35
N GLN A 492 -26.87 13.70 0.19
CA GLN A 492 -26.34 14.42 1.35
C GLN A 492 -26.25 13.50 2.57
N ARG A 493 -27.31 12.77 2.90
CA ARG A 493 -27.33 11.81 4.03
C ARG A 493 -26.29 10.70 3.83
N SER A 494 -26.14 10.20 2.62
CA SER A 494 -25.13 9.20 2.28
C SER A 494 -23.71 9.74 2.44
N SER A 495 -23.49 11.00 2.05
CA SER A 495 -22.21 11.70 2.21
C SER A 495 -21.86 11.89 3.69
N GLU A 496 -22.81 12.33 4.51
CA GLU A 496 -22.62 12.48 5.96
C GLU A 496 -22.33 11.14 6.65
N ALA A 497 -23.03 10.08 6.26
CA ALA A 497 -22.74 8.73 6.75
C ALA A 497 -21.32 8.25 6.34
N SER A 498 -20.89 8.59 5.12
CA SER A 498 -19.53 8.27 4.64
C SER A 498 -18.44 9.05 5.38
N LEU A 499 -18.70 10.32 5.73
CA LEU A 499 -17.81 11.13 6.58
C LEU A 499 -17.66 10.48 7.96
N ALA A 500 -18.77 10.16 8.62
CA ALA A 500 -18.76 9.51 9.92
C ALA A 500 -18.02 8.16 9.88
N ALA A 501 -18.29 7.31 8.89
CA ALA A 501 -17.61 6.04 8.72
C ALA A 501 -16.10 6.19 8.46
N SER A 502 -15.70 7.24 7.73
CA SER A 502 -14.28 7.53 7.48
C SER A 502 -13.56 7.99 8.75
N ASP A 503 -14.23 8.78 9.60
CA ASP A 503 -13.68 9.21 10.89
C ASP A 503 -13.54 8.03 11.86
N ASP A 504 -14.53 7.15 11.94
CA ASP A 504 -14.48 5.92 12.75
C ASP A 504 -13.35 4.98 12.29
N LEU A 505 -13.19 4.86 10.96
CA LEU A 505 -12.11 4.08 10.39
C LEU A 505 -10.74 4.67 10.73
N ARG A 506 -10.58 6.00 10.66
CA ARG A 506 -9.34 6.69 11.04
C ARG A 506 -9.01 6.48 12.52
N GLU A 507 -10.00 6.57 13.41
CA GLU A 507 -9.81 6.30 14.83
C GLU A 507 -9.40 4.83 15.06
N THR A 508 -10.01 3.91 14.35
CA THR A 508 -9.67 2.48 14.43
C THR A 508 -8.24 2.20 13.95
N VAL A 509 -7.84 2.80 12.83
CA VAL A 509 -6.47 2.72 12.30
C VAL A 509 -5.46 3.28 13.31
N ASN A 510 -5.76 4.41 13.94
CA ASN A 510 -4.90 4.99 14.98
C ASN A 510 -4.75 4.04 16.18
N ARG A 511 -5.85 3.44 16.65
CA ARG A 511 -5.80 2.44 17.73
C ARG A 511 -4.96 1.22 17.37
N VAL A 512 -5.08 0.73 16.12
CA VAL A 512 -4.24 -0.37 15.61
C VAL A 512 -2.77 0.05 15.57
N HIS A 513 -2.49 1.26 15.12
CA HIS A 513 -1.12 1.79 15.09
C HIS A 513 -0.50 1.87 16.49
N GLU A 514 -1.24 2.35 17.48
CA GLU A 514 -0.79 2.38 18.88
C GLU A 514 -0.53 0.97 19.43
N LEU A 515 -1.38 0.01 19.12
CA LEU A 515 -1.17 -1.40 19.51
C LEU A 515 0.12 -1.94 18.90
N ILE A 516 0.35 -1.71 17.60
CA ILE A 516 1.59 -2.14 16.93
C ILE A 516 2.81 -1.53 17.63
N LEU A 517 2.78 -0.24 17.96
CA LEU A 517 3.89 0.42 18.66
C LEU A 517 4.19 -0.24 20.01
N ARG A 518 3.18 -0.62 20.78
CA ARG A 518 3.37 -1.30 22.08
C ARG A 518 4.05 -2.67 21.93
N PHE A 519 3.81 -3.38 20.84
CA PHE A 519 4.39 -4.70 20.59
C PHE A 519 5.68 -4.68 19.76
N SER A 520 6.00 -3.56 19.08
CA SER A 520 7.16 -3.45 18.19
C SER A 520 8.48 -3.06 18.88
N THR A 521 8.46 -2.75 20.18
CA THR A 521 9.60 -2.24 20.96
C THR A 521 10.67 -3.30 21.29
N GLY A 522 10.62 -4.50 20.72
CA GLY A 522 11.61 -5.55 20.91
C GLY A 522 12.83 -5.39 19.99
N LYS A 523 14.01 -5.09 20.51
CA LYS A 523 15.31 -5.27 19.83
C LYS A 523 15.46 -6.72 19.38
N ARG A 524 16.15 -6.98 18.25
CA ARG A 524 16.51 -8.34 17.83
C ARG A 524 17.22 -9.07 18.98
N VAL A 525 16.86 -10.36 19.19
CA VAL A 525 17.69 -11.25 20.02
C VAL A 525 19.03 -11.38 19.29
N GLY A 526 20.07 -10.73 19.79
CA GLY A 526 21.40 -10.68 19.18
C GLY A 526 22.03 -9.27 19.10
N GLU A 527 21.28 -8.19 19.37
CA GLU A 527 21.83 -6.82 19.43
C GLU A 527 22.33 -6.41 20.84
N GLN A 528 22.47 -7.38 21.74
CA GLN A 528 23.16 -7.15 23.02
C GLN A 528 24.45 -7.95 23.01
N GLN A 529 25.51 -7.35 22.46
CA GLN A 529 26.88 -7.45 22.97
C GLN A 529 27.69 -6.28 22.49
#